data_23d4248785d76f0cb079f581df745441
#
_entry.id   23d4248785d76f0cb079f581df745441
#
_cell.length_a   1.000
_cell.length_b   1.000
_cell.length_c   1.000
_cell.angle_alpha   90.00
_cell.angle_beta   90.00
_cell.angle_gamma   90.00
#
_symmetry.space_group_name_H-M   'P 1'
#
loop_
_entity.id
_entity.type
_entity.pdbx_description
1 polymer ?
#
loop_
_entity_poly.entity_id
_entity_poly.type
_entity_poly.pdbx_seq_one_letter_code
_entity_poly.pdbx_strand_id
1 'polypeptide(L)'
;LQALHADQLIEAEALMKKAGKQGMTELYTNPFNDYILDPLDAHTRKHIKEAKVKYTPITLIQKMREGEAKIARGEEVYNNSLLVGNAFYNMSFYGTSDIWRVPLLNASIFELVPCYAQEMVMTSPAAKKYYRMALKAATTDEQRAKAVFLSIKCDRNDCYLGPIRGRALCDNQRYMNQSNSPNWLDRDGFGELMRYANTQYYRDVIRECGYFQLYVAKHKR
;
A
#
# COMPACT_ATOMS: atom_id res chain seq x y z
N LEU A 1 15.62 -6.21 -5.63
CA LEU A 1 14.20 -6.17 -5.27
C LEU A 1 13.96 -6.69 -3.86
N GLN A 2 14.50 -7.85 -3.46
CA GLN A 2 14.37 -8.37 -2.09
C GLN A 2 14.80 -7.37 -1.03
N ALA A 3 15.98 -6.74 -1.19
CA ALA A 3 16.47 -5.71 -0.27
C ALA A 3 15.49 -4.53 -0.13
N LEU A 4 14.86 -4.12 -1.22
CA LEU A 4 13.88 -3.03 -1.21
C LEU A 4 12.61 -3.43 -0.43
N HIS A 5 12.09 -4.64 -0.61
CA HIS A 5 10.96 -5.14 0.17
C HIS A 5 11.27 -5.35 1.65
N ALA A 6 12.52 -5.71 1.94
CA ALA A 6 13.01 -5.87 3.30
C ALA A 6 13.32 -4.54 4.02
N ASP A 7 13.00 -3.40 3.40
CA ASP A 7 13.29 -2.05 3.93
C ASP A 7 14.81 -1.80 4.12
N GLN A 8 15.62 -2.44 3.25
CA GLN A 8 17.08 -2.31 3.23
C GLN A 8 17.50 -1.34 2.12
N LEU A 9 17.12 -0.06 2.27
CA LEU A 9 17.21 0.92 1.20
C LEU A 9 18.65 1.21 0.75
N ILE A 10 19.64 1.12 1.63
CA ILE A 10 21.07 1.31 1.28
C ILE A 10 21.53 0.20 0.34
N GLU A 11 21.25 -1.04 0.69
CA GLU A 11 21.58 -2.19 -0.15
C GLU A 11 20.79 -2.17 -1.46
N ALA A 12 19.50 -1.86 -1.39
CA ALA A 12 18.64 -1.74 -2.56
C ALA A 12 19.18 -0.71 -3.56
N GLU A 13 19.65 0.46 -3.09
CA GLU A 13 20.27 1.48 -3.94
C GLU A 13 21.55 0.96 -4.60
N ALA A 14 22.43 0.31 -3.84
CA ALA A 14 23.67 -0.23 -4.36
C ALA A 14 23.44 -1.30 -5.44
N LEU A 15 22.47 -2.20 -5.22
CA LEU A 15 22.08 -3.23 -6.18
C LEU A 15 21.42 -2.63 -7.42
N MET A 16 20.58 -1.61 -7.25
CA MET A 16 19.89 -0.95 -8.35
C MET A 16 20.86 -0.17 -9.26
N LYS A 17 21.90 0.45 -8.68
CA LYS A 17 22.99 1.06 -9.46
C LYS A 17 23.74 0.04 -10.32
N LYS A 18 23.93 -1.19 -9.82
CA LYS A 18 24.54 -2.29 -10.58
C LYS A 18 23.61 -2.81 -11.68
N ALA A 19 22.31 -2.65 -11.58
CA ALA A 19 21.33 -3.08 -12.59
C ALA A 19 21.34 -2.22 -13.88
N GLY A 20 22.14 -1.16 -13.93
CA GLY A 20 22.37 -0.35 -15.11
C GLY A 20 21.08 0.28 -15.66
N LYS A 21 20.74 -0.01 -16.92
CA LYS A 21 19.60 0.60 -17.61
C LYS A 21 18.27 0.40 -16.86
N GLN A 22 18.06 -0.73 -16.20
CA GLN A 22 16.83 -0.99 -15.45
C GLN A 22 16.66 -0.03 -14.25
N GLY A 23 17.75 0.33 -13.59
CA GLY A 23 17.75 1.31 -12.50
C GLY A 23 17.47 2.74 -12.93
N MET A 24 17.60 3.03 -14.24
CA MET A 24 17.45 4.36 -14.84
C MET A 24 16.15 4.52 -15.65
N THR A 25 15.32 3.48 -15.76
CA THR A 25 14.06 3.56 -16.49
C THR A 25 13.07 4.41 -15.70
N GLU A 26 12.47 5.41 -16.34
CA GLU A 26 11.47 6.27 -15.70
C GLU A 26 10.19 5.50 -15.37
N LEU A 27 9.66 5.76 -14.18
CA LEU A 27 8.36 5.24 -13.73
C LEU A 27 7.24 6.10 -14.34
N TYR A 28 6.20 5.44 -14.82
CA TYR A 28 5.04 6.13 -15.38
C TYR A 28 4.27 6.95 -14.34
N THR A 29 4.16 6.44 -13.13
CA THR A 29 3.40 7.04 -12.02
C THR A 29 4.32 7.68 -11.00
N ASN A 30 3.74 8.58 -10.17
CA ASN A 30 4.43 9.05 -8.98
C ASN A 30 4.23 8.04 -7.83
N PRO A 31 5.31 7.34 -7.39
CA PRO A 31 5.21 6.31 -6.37
C PRO A 31 4.91 6.86 -4.96
N PHE A 32 4.97 8.17 -4.78
CA PHE A 32 4.71 8.82 -3.49
C PHE A 32 3.25 9.27 -3.30
N ASN A 33 2.40 9.10 -4.31
CA ASN A 33 0.97 9.41 -4.19
C ASN A 33 0.25 8.32 -3.40
N ASP A 34 -0.75 8.72 -2.64
CA ASP A 34 -1.72 7.80 -2.04
C ASP A 34 -3.02 7.77 -2.84
N TYR A 35 -3.71 6.63 -2.76
CA TYR A 35 -4.99 6.43 -3.42
C TYR A 35 -5.96 5.72 -2.45
N ILE A 36 -7.22 6.12 -2.46
CA ILE A 36 -8.28 5.42 -1.71
C ILE A 36 -8.54 4.07 -2.38
N LEU A 37 -8.81 4.07 -3.68
CA LEU A 37 -8.95 2.85 -4.47
C LEU A 37 -7.62 2.39 -5.01
N ASP A 38 -7.38 1.09 -4.94
CA ASP A 38 -6.25 0.52 -5.64
C ASP A 38 -6.53 0.45 -7.14
N PRO A 39 -5.55 0.79 -7.97
CA PRO A 39 -5.73 0.82 -9.42
C PRO A 39 -6.13 -0.52 -10.03
N LEU A 40 -5.81 -1.65 -9.37
CA LEU A 40 -6.21 -2.98 -9.80
C LEU A 40 -7.67 -3.29 -9.46
N ASP A 41 -8.17 -2.84 -8.30
CA ASP A 41 -9.55 -3.04 -7.88
C ASP A 41 -10.54 -2.25 -8.74
N ALA A 42 -10.13 -1.09 -9.23
CA ALA A 42 -11.00 -0.20 -9.99
C ALA A 42 -11.30 -0.67 -11.41
N HIS A 43 -10.72 -1.80 -11.89
CA HIS A 43 -10.73 -2.24 -13.29
C HIS A 43 -10.47 -1.10 -14.31
N THR A 44 -10.11 0.07 -13.81
CA THR A 44 -9.96 1.29 -14.59
C THR A 44 -8.65 1.97 -14.22
N ARG A 45 -7.61 1.69 -14.98
CA ARG A 45 -6.40 2.53 -15.01
C ARG A 45 -6.68 3.97 -15.46
N LYS A 46 -7.93 4.31 -15.77
CA LYS A 46 -8.37 5.62 -16.25
C LYS A 46 -8.04 6.77 -15.29
N HIS A 47 -7.87 6.49 -14.01
CA HIS A 47 -7.53 7.50 -13.01
C HIS A 47 -6.02 7.63 -12.74
N ILE A 48 -5.20 6.71 -13.26
CA ILE A 48 -3.75 6.79 -13.13
C ILE A 48 -3.25 7.77 -14.19
N LYS A 49 -2.91 8.96 -13.73
CA LYS A 49 -2.31 9.97 -14.59
C LYS A 49 -0.80 9.79 -14.64
N GLU A 50 -0.24 10.07 -15.79
CA GLU A 50 1.20 10.19 -15.93
C GLU A 50 1.76 11.21 -14.95
N ALA A 51 2.86 10.86 -14.28
CA ALA A 51 3.48 11.73 -13.29
C ALA A 51 4.13 12.94 -13.97
N LYS A 52 3.88 14.14 -13.41
CA LYS A 52 4.59 15.36 -13.84
C LYS A 52 6.07 15.32 -13.43
N VAL A 53 6.35 14.74 -12.26
CA VAL A 53 7.71 14.53 -11.76
C VAL A 53 8.04 13.05 -11.98
N LYS A 54 9.06 12.79 -12.77
CA LYS A 54 9.51 11.44 -13.09
C LYS A 54 10.53 10.94 -12.07
N TYR A 55 10.36 9.71 -11.65
CA TYR A 55 11.31 8.99 -10.81
C TYR A 55 11.84 7.79 -11.58
N THR A 56 13.11 7.49 -11.36
CA THR A 56 13.69 6.18 -11.70
C THR A 56 13.73 5.32 -10.44
N PRO A 57 13.92 3.99 -10.52
CA PRO A 57 14.13 3.16 -9.33
C PRO A 57 15.23 3.70 -8.39
N ILE A 58 16.31 4.22 -8.94
CA ILE A 58 17.40 4.81 -8.14
C ILE A 58 16.94 6.08 -7.43
N THR A 59 16.34 7.03 -8.14
CA THR A 59 15.90 8.30 -7.53
C THR A 59 14.74 8.10 -6.56
N LEU A 60 13.89 7.09 -6.79
CA LEU A 60 12.86 6.68 -5.84
C LEU A 60 13.50 6.24 -4.51
N ILE A 61 14.48 5.31 -4.56
CA ILE A 61 15.15 4.81 -3.37
C ILE A 61 15.87 5.94 -2.64
N GLN A 62 16.55 6.83 -3.36
CA GLN A 62 17.21 7.99 -2.78
C GLN A 62 16.23 8.89 -2.04
N LYS A 63 15.06 9.15 -2.62
CA LYS A 63 14.02 9.95 -1.97
C LYS A 63 13.42 9.28 -0.75
N MET A 64 13.27 7.96 -0.77
CA MET A 64 12.84 7.19 0.42
C MET A 64 13.88 7.31 1.55
N ARG A 65 15.18 7.14 1.24
CA ARG A 65 16.27 7.29 2.22
C ARG A 65 16.33 8.70 2.81
N GLU A 66 16.11 9.74 1.99
CA GLU A 66 15.99 11.12 2.49
C GLU A 66 14.82 11.22 3.51
N GLY A 67 13.67 10.63 3.17
CA GLY A 67 12.51 10.58 4.08
C GLY A 67 12.83 9.87 5.39
N GLU A 68 13.48 8.69 5.34
CA GLU A 68 13.93 7.98 6.55
C GLU A 68 14.89 8.81 7.41
N ALA A 69 15.85 9.47 6.80
CA ALA A 69 16.79 10.33 7.51
C ALA A 69 16.09 11.52 8.21
N LYS A 70 15.07 12.10 7.57
CA LYS A 70 14.24 13.15 8.18
C LYS A 70 13.41 12.62 9.35
N ILE A 71 12.78 11.44 9.19
CA ILE A 71 12.05 10.77 10.28
C ILE A 71 12.97 10.54 11.48
N ALA A 72 14.18 10.05 11.25
CA ALA A 72 15.16 9.78 12.31
C ALA A 72 15.58 11.04 13.09
N ARG A 73 15.57 12.20 12.41
CA ARG A 73 15.85 13.51 13.06
C ARG A 73 14.60 14.16 13.67
N GLY A 74 13.43 13.54 13.56
CA GLY A 74 12.16 14.12 14.03
C GLY A 74 11.59 15.21 13.12
N GLU A 75 12.07 15.33 11.88
CA GLU A 75 11.67 16.36 10.93
C GLU A 75 10.44 15.92 10.14
N GLU A 76 9.32 16.66 10.25
CA GLU A 76 8.07 16.40 9.53
C GLU A 76 7.69 14.91 9.51
N VAL A 77 7.77 14.26 10.68
CA VAL A 77 7.65 12.81 10.81
C VAL A 77 6.38 12.27 10.14
N TYR A 78 5.25 12.97 10.27
CA TYR A 78 3.98 12.57 9.63
C TYR A 78 4.12 12.51 8.10
N ASN A 79 4.57 13.61 7.48
CA ASN A 79 4.64 13.72 6.02
C ASN A 79 5.67 12.76 5.42
N ASN A 80 6.85 12.67 6.04
CA ASN A 80 7.91 11.78 5.57
C ASN A 80 7.54 10.31 5.75
N SER A 81 6.83 9.95 6.82
CA SER A 81 6.32 8.58 7.00
C SER A 81 5.25 8.23 5.96
N LEU A 82 4.33 9.14 5.63
CA LEU A 82 3.40 8.91 4.52
C LEU A 82 4.12 8.75 3.19
N LEU A 83 5.11 9.60 2.90
CA LEU A 83 5.89 9.54 1.66
C LEU A 83 6.55 8.17 1.50
N VAL A 84 7.29 7.71 2.51
CA VAL A 84 7.98 6.43 2.46
C VAL A 84 6.98 5.27 2.43
N GLY A 85 5.91 5.34 3.22
CA GLY A 85 4.84 4.34 3.24
C GLY A 85 4.14 4.21 1.89
N ASN A 86 3.82 5.33 1.24
CA ASN A 86 3.23 5.34 -0.10
C ASN A 86 4.16 4.71 -1.15
N ALA A 87 5.46 4.99 -1.09
CA ALA A 87 6.43 4.38 -1.98
C ALA A 87 6.44 2.86 -1.85
N PHE A 88 6.51 2.33 -0.62
CA PHE A 88 6.44 0.89 -0.38
C PHE A 88 5.13 0.28 -0.83
N TYR A 89 3.99 0.95 -0.57
CA TYR A 89 2.69 0.47 -1.00
C TYR A 89 2.58 0.42 -2.53
N ASN A 90 2.99 1.48 -3.20
CA ASN A 90 2.90 1.57 -4.66
C ASN A 90 3.87 0.63 -5.38
N MET A 91 4.90 0.13 -4.71
CA MET A 91 5.76 -0.93 -5.23
C MET A 91 5.15 -2.33 -5.06
N SER A 92 4.05 -2.50 -4.31
CA SER A 92 3.35 -3.78 -4.19
C SER A 92 2.51 -4.09 -5.44
N PHE A 93 2.00 -5.32 -5.51
CA PHE A 93 1.08 -5.75 -6.57
C PHE A 93 -0.16 -4.84 -6.69
N TYR A 94 -0.64 -4.31 -5.59
CA TYR A 94 -1.83 -3.46 -5.53
C TYR A 94 -1.55 -1.99 -5.83
N GLY A 95 -0.28 -1.61 -5.92
CA GLY A 95 0.14 -0.24 -6.16
C GLY A 95 0.19 0.16 -7.62
N THR A 96 0.71 1.35 -7.87
CA THR A 96 0.76 1.99 -9.20
C THR A 96 2.13 1.90 -9.86
N SER A 97 3.18 1.55 -9.11
CA SER A 97 4.54 1.57 -9.63
C SER A 97 4.83 0.32 -10.45
N ASP A 98 5.30 0.52 -11.68
CA ASP A 98 5.59 -0.57 -12.63
C ASP A 98 6.94 -1.28 -12.36
N ILE A 99 7.65 -0.95 -11.27
CA ILE A 99 8.96 -1.57 -10.95
C ILE A 99 8.88 -3.10 -10.93
N TRP A 100 7.72 -3.66 -10.57
CA TRP A 100 7.50 -5.09 -10.41
C TRP A 100 6.79 -5.75 -11.57
N ARG A 101 6.17 -4.98 -12.45
CA ARG A 101 5.28 -5.51 -13.49
C ARG A 101 6.02 -6.14 -14.64
N VAL A 102 7.23 -5.72 -14.92
CA VAL A 102 7.93 -6.08 -16.15
C VAL A 102 8.27 -7.57 -16.26
N PRO A 103 8.68 -8.30 -15.22
CA PRO A 103 8.94 -9.74 -15.33
C PRO A 103 7.73 -10.63 -15.02
N LEU A 104 6.71 -10.14 -14.30
CA LEU A 104 5.67 -10.98 -13.70
C LEU A 104 4.31 -10.94 -14.42
N LEU A 105 4.08 -9.95 -15.28
CA LEU A 105 2.75 -9.72 -15.88
C LEU A 105 2.42 -10.62 -17.09
N ASN A 106 3.39 -11.32 -17.66
CA ASN A 106 3.10 -12.25 -18.75
C ASN A 106 2.74 -13.65 -18.26
N ALA A 107 2.70 -13.85 -16.96
CA ALA A 107 2.33 -15.12 -16.37
C ALA A 107 1.14 -14.90 -15.43
N SER A 108 0.21 -15.84 -15.37
CA SER A 108 -0.74 -15.89 -14.28
C SER A 108 0.04 -15.82 -12.97
N ILE A 109 -0.09 -14.72 -12.23
CA ILE A 109 0.71 -14.40 -11.03
C ILE A 109 0.65 -15.55 -10.02
N PHE A 110 -0.46 -16.31 -10.03
CA PHE A 110 -0.71 -17.40 -9.11
C PHE A 110 -0.03 -18.72 -9.49
N GLU A 111 0.37 -18.91 -10.73
CA GLU A 111 0.88 -20.20 -11.20
C GLU A 111 2.41 -20.23 -11.42
N LEU A 112 3.03 -19.08 -11.68
CA LEU A 112 4.42 -19.03 -12.11
C LEU A 112 5.36 -18.30 -11.15
N VAL A 113 4.82 -17.59 -10.14
CA VAL A 113 5.64 -16.87 -9.15
C VAL A 113 5.82 -17.77 -7.93
N PRO A 114 7.07 -18.08 -7.53
CA PRO A 114 7.32 -18.85 -6.31
C PRO A 114 6.64 -18.22 -5.08
N CYS A 115 6.14 -19.03 -4.16
CA CYS A 115 5.36 -18.56 -3.00
C CYS A 115 6.06 -17.44 -2.21
N TYR A 116 7.40 -17.51 -2.06
CA TYR A 116 8.16 -16.46 -1.39
C TYR A 116 8.13 -15.11 -2.13
N ALA A 117 8.11 -15.15 -3.47
CA ALA A 117 8.04 -13.94 -4.27
C ALA A 117 6.62 -13.38 -4.32
N GLN A 118 5.58 -14.24 -4.27
CA GLN A 118 4.19 -13.81 -4.13
C GLN A 118 4.01 -13.04 -2.81
N GLU A 119 4.51 -13.59 -1.71
CA GLU A 119 4.48 -12.91 -0.43
C GLU A 119 5.13 -11.53 -0.51
N MET A 120 6.32 -11.48 -1.07
CA MET A 120 7.10 -10.27 -1.19
C MET A 120 6.35 -9.17 -1.96
N VAL A 121 5.67 -9.51 -3.07
CA VAL A 121 5.00 -8.51 -3.92
C VAL A 121 3.56 -8.22 -3.49
N MET A 122 2.87 -9.15 -2.83
CA MET A 122 1.46 -9.01 -2.46
C MET A 122 1.25 -8.44 -1.05
N THR A 123 2.22 -8.51 -0.16
CA THR A 123 2.14 -7.87 1.15
C THR A 123 2.83 -6.52 1.18
N SER A 124 2.52 -5.73 2.19
CA SER A 124 3.09 -4.39 2.31
C SER A 124 3.51 -4.08 3.76
N PRO A 125 4.32 -4.94 4.41
CA PRO A 125 4.66 -4.77 5.82
C PRO A 125 5.47 -3.49 6.08
N ALA A 126 6.37 -3.11 5.17
CA ALA A 126 7.12 -1.87 5.27
C ALA A 126 6.17 -0.65 5.15
N ALA A 127 5.25 -0.65 4.17
CA ALA A 127 4.25 0.42 4.05
C ALA A 127 3.44 0.57 5.34
N LYS A 128 2.95 -0.54 5.91
CA LYS A 128 2.20 -0.54 7.17
C LYS A 128 3.00 0.01 8.34
N LYS A 129 4.29 -0.33 8.44
CA LYS A 129 5.20 0.23 9.45
C LYS A 129 5.20 1.76 9.39
N TYR A 130 5.41 2.33 8.20
CA TYR A 130 5.47 3.78 8.03
C TYR A 130 4.11 4.46 8.20
N TYR A 131 2.99 3.87 7.77
CA TYR A 131 1.66 4.41 8.04
C TYR A 131 1.34 4.45 9.55
N ARG A 132 1.79 3.46 10.32
CA ARG A 132 1.68 3.49 11.79
C ARG A 132 2.58 4.55 12.43
N MET A 133 3.76 4.82 11.87
CA MET A 133 4.60 5.94 12.30
C MET A 133 3.92 7.28 12.02
N ALA A 134 3.31 7.44 10.82
CA ALA A 134 2.51 8.61 10.49
C ALA A 134 1.34 8.78 11.48
N LEU A 135 0.61 7.71 11.79
CA LEU A 135 -0.50 7.75 12.76
C LEU A 135 -0.04 8.26 14.13
N LYS A 136 1.11 7.77 14.62
CA LYS A 136 1.69 8.22 15.90
C LYS A 136 2.09 9.70 15.88
N ALA A 137 2.56 10.21 14.74
CA ALA A 137 2.97 11.60 14.57
C ALA A 137 1.83 12.55 14.15
N ALA A 138 0.63 12.02 13.90
CA ALA A 138 -0.52 12.80 13.46
C ALA A 138 -1.01 13.76 14.55
N THR A 139 -1.19 15.02 14.18
CA THR A 139 -1.65 16.08 15.09
C THR A 139 -3.15 16.39 14.93
N THR A 140 -3.75 16.07 13.77
CA THR A 140 -5.16 16.31 13.48
C THR A 140 -5.91 15.00 13.21
N ASP A 141 -7.23 15.01 13.38
CA ASP A 141 -8.06 13.84 13.07
C ASP A 141 -8.09 13.52 11.58
N GLU A 142 -7.96 14.52 10.72
CA GLU A 142 -7.80 14.35 9.27
C GLU A 142 -6.54 13.50 8.94
N GLN A 143 -5.41 13.82 9.59
CA GLN A 143 -4.18 13.05 9.45
C GLN A 143 -4.32 11.64 10.01
N ARG A 144 -4.98 11.47 11.15
CA ARG A 144 -5.22 10.15 11.76
C ARG A 144 -6.11 9.29 10.87
N ALA A 145 -7.23 9.83 10.38
CA ALA A 145 -8.12 9.12 9.46
C ALA A 145 -7.39 8.59 8.23
N LYS A 146 -6.54 9.42 7.62
CA LYS A 146 -5.73 9.04 6.46
C LYS A 146 -4.74 7.92 6.80
N ALA A 147 -3.96 8.07 7.84
CA ALA A 147 -2.95 7.08 8.23
C ALA A 147 -3.58 5.73 8.63
N VAL A 148 -4.71 5.75 9.33
CA VAL A 148 -5.50 4.56 9.67
C VAL A 148 -5.95 3.85 8.41
N PHE A 149 -6.61 4.55 7.48
CA PHE A 149 -7.12 3.92 6.26
C PHE A 149 -6.02 3.32 5.40
N LEU A 150 -4.90 4.00 5.22
CA LEU A 150 -3.77 3.47 4.48
C LEU A 150 -3.17 2.21 5.14
N SER A 151 -3.16 2.15 6.48
CA SER A 151 -2.77 0.94 7.21
C SER A 151 -3.75 -0.23 6.97
N ILE A 152 -5.07 0.06 6.93
CA ILE A 152 -6.11 -0.94 6.65
C ILE A 152 -5.91 -1.56 5.26
N LYS A 153 -5.51 -0.78 4.27
CA LYS A 153 -5.22 -1.31 2.93
C LYS A 153 -4.11 -2.37 2.95
N CYS A 154 -3.09 -2.17 3.78
CA CYS A 154 -2.03 -3.18 3.96
C CYS A 154 -2.59 -4.46 4.60
N ASP A 155 -3.45 -4.35 5.61
CA ASP A 155 -4.09 -5.51 6.27
C ASP A 155 -4.98 -6.28 5.30
N ARG A 156 -5.68 -5.58 4.42
CA ARG A 156 -6.46 -6.19 3.34
C ARG A 156 -5.58 -7.00 2.38
N ASN A 157 -4.44 -6.45 1.98
CA ASN A 157 -3.50 -7.14 1.10
C ASN A 157 -2.95 -8.42 1.75
N ASP A 158 -2.59 -8.36 3.01
CA ASP A 158 -2.16 -9.53 3.79
C ASP A 158 -3.26 -10.60 3.84
N CYS A 159 -4.52 -10.17 3.93
CA CYS A 159 -5.68 -11.03 3.94
C CYS A 159 -5.86 -11.78 2.62
N TYR A 160 -5.69 -11.11 1.48
CA TYR A 160 -5.80 -11.74 0.17
C TYR A 160 -4.73 -12.83 -0.07
N LEU A 161 -3.60 -12.73 0.58
CA LEU A 161 -2.53 -13.74 0.50
C LEU A 161 -2.81 -14.99 1.36
N GLY A 162 -3.66 -14.88 2.37
CA GLY A 162 -3.93 -15.95 3.35
C GLY A 162 -4.26 -17.30 2.71
N PRO A 163 -5.18 -17.41 1.74
CA PRO A 163 -5.52 -18.66 1.08
C PRO A 163 -4.38 -19.29 0.28
N ILE A 164 -3.53 -18.47 -0.33
CA ILE A 164 -2.38 -18.93 -1.12
C ILE A 164 -1.37 -19.65 -0.22
N ARG A 165 -1.29 -19.28 1.05
CA ARG A 165 -0.40 -19.88 2.05
C ARG A 165 -0.99 -21.10 2.78
N GLY A 166 -2.20 -21.54 2.41
CA GLY A 166 -2.92 -22.55 3.19
C GLY A 166 -3.27 -22.08 4.61
N ARG A 167 -3.18 -20.78 4.88
CA ARG A 167 -3.60 -20.18 6.14
C ARG A 167 -5.03 -19.71 6.00
N ALA A 168 -5.92 -20.22 6.84
CA ALA A 168 -7.32 -19.79 6.92
C ALA A 168 -7.48 -18.35 7.50
N LEU A 169 -6.57 -17.43 7.16
CA LEU A 169 -6.61 -16.05 7.65
C LEU A 169 -7.71 -15.23 7.00
N CYS A 170 -8.04 -15.57 5.75
CA CYS A 170 -9.17 -14.99 5.03
C CYS A 170 -9.72 -16.05 4.09
N ASP A 171 -10.95 -16.45 4.30
CA ASP A 171 -11.66 -17.36 3.42
C ASP A 171 -12.17 -16.57 2.20
N ASN A 172 -11.36 -16.54 1.12
CA ASN A 172 -11.70 -15.77 -0.09
C ASN A 172 -12.99 -16.25 -0.77
N GLN A 173 -13.32 -17.53 -0.69
CA GLN A 173 -14.60 -18.00 -1.25
C GLN A 173 -15.78 -17.47 -0.45
N ARG A 174 -15.65 -17.37 0.87
CA ARG A 174 -16.66 -16.72 1.71
C ARG A 174 -16.71 -15.22 1.47
N TYR A 175 -15.60 -14.59 1.18
CA TYR A 175 -15.51 -13.16 0.91
C TYR A 175 -16.26 -12.76 -0.38
N MET A 176 -16.12 -13.54 -1.45
CA MET A 176 -16.76 -13.27 -2.73
C MET A 176 -18.25 -13.68 -2.75
N ASN A 177 -18.67 -14.61 -1.90
CA ASN A 177 -20.00 -15.24 -2.01
C ASN A 177 -20.96 -14.95 -0.86
N GLN A 178 -20.55 -14.26 0.21
CA GLN A 178 -21.43 -14.07 1.38
C GLN A 178 -21.35 -12.67 1.97
N SER A 179 -22.51 -12.01 1.99
CA SER A 179 -22.77 -10.79 2.79
C SER A 179 -22.56 -10.98 4.31
N ASN A 180 -22.24 -12.18 4.77
CA ASN A 180 -22.13 -12.58 6.18
C ASN A 180 -20.75 -13.12 6.56
N SER A 181 -19.73 -12.94 5.76
CA SER A 181 -18.41 -13.49 6.06
C SER A 181 -17.74 -12.81 7.28
N PRO A 182 -17.15 -13.58 8.24
CA PRO A 182 -16.36 -13.06 9.35
C PRO A 182 -15.01 -12.60 8.80
N ASN A 183 -14.62 -11.49 8.96
CA ASN A 183 -14.19 -10.67 7.94
C ASN A 183 -13.02 -9.85 8.43
N TRP A 184 -12.00 -9.77 7.60
CA TRP A 184 -11.02 -8.70 7.71
C TRP A 184 -11.71 -7.32 7.87
N LEU A 185 -12.95 -7.13 7.36
CA LEU A 185 -13.79 -5.96 7.61
C LEU A 185 -14.15 -5.76 9.09
N ASP A 186 -14.30 -6.83 9.86
CA ASP A 186 -14.57 -6.78 11.30
C ASP A 186 -13.28 -6.69 12.13
N ARG A 187 -12.12 -6.79 11.50
CA ARG A 187 -10.83 -6.66 12.19
C ARG A 187 -10.43 -5.20 12.29
N ASP A 188 -10.52 -4.67 13.47
CA ASP A 188 -9.89 -3.49 14.11
C ASP A 188 -9.75 -2.19 13.32
N GLY A 189 -9.44 -2.23 12.01
CA GLY A 189 -9.09 -1.05 11.26
C GLY A 189 -10.28 -0.15 10.92
N PHE A 190 -11.37 -0.69 10.38
CA PHE A 190 -12.53 0.12 10.00
C PHE A 190 -13.26 0.66 11.21
N GLY A 191 -13.30 -0.09 12.33
CA GLY A 191 -13.83 0.43 13.60
C GLY A 191 -13.03 1.63 14.12
N GLU A 192 -11.71 1.60 13.95
CA GLU A 192 -10.86 2.76 14.27
C GLU A 192 -11.15 3.95 13.36
N LEU A 193 -11.30 3.72 12.04
CA LEU A 193 -11.62 4.78 11.09
C LEU A 193 -12.96 5.47 11.41
N MET A 194 -13.95 4.74 11.92
CA MET A 194 -15.25 5.33 12.31
C MET A 194 -15.13 6.38 13.41
N ARG A 195 -14.07 6.39 14.22
CA ARG A 195 -13.81 7.43 15.23
C ARG A 195 -13.56 8.80 14.61
N TYR A 196 -13.22 8.85 13.34
CA TYR A 196 -12.89 10.07 12.60
C TYR A 196 -13.99 10.48 11.61
N ALA A 197 -15.26 10.15 11.92
CA ALA A 197 -16.42 10.39 11.04
C ALA A 197 -16.61 11.86 10.64
N ASN A 198 -16.09 12.79 11.42
CA ASN A 198 -16.21 14.23 11.16
C ASN A 198 -15.18 14.76 10.14
N THR A 199 -14.24 13.92 9.69
CA THR A 199 -13.18 14.33 8.76
C THR A 199 -13.64 14.29 7.30
N GLN A 200 -12.98 15.10 6.46
CA GLN A 200 -13.21 15.06 5.02
C GLN A 200 -12.71 13.75 4.43
N TYR A 201 -11.54 13.27 4.89
CA TYR A 201 -10.97 12.02 4.42
C TYR A 201 -11.91 10.81 4.66
N TYR A 202 -12.57 10.76 5.82
CA TYR A 202 -13.59 9.74 6.10
C TYR A 202 -14.74 9.77 5.07
N ARG A 203 -15.24 10.97 4.75
CA ARG A 203 -16.30 11.12 3.75
C ARG A 203 -15.85 10.69 2.35
N ASP A 204 -14.60 10.99 2.00
CA ASP A 204 -14.01 10.57 0.73
C ASP A 204 -13.85 9.05 0.66
N VAL A 205 -13.41 8.41 1.75
CA VAL A 205 -13.33 6.95 1.85
C VAL A 205 -14.71 6.31 1.71
N ILE A 206 -15.75 6.84 2.37
CA ILE A 206 -17.14 6.34 2.17
C ILE A 206 -17.56 6.45 0.71
N ARG A 207 -17.26 7.56 0.05
CA ARG A 207 -17.66 7.78 -1.34
C ARG A 207 -16.97 6.81 -2.30
N GLU A 208 -15.72 6.47 -2.06
CA GLU A 208 -14.86 5.76 -3.02
C GLU A 208 -14.65 4.29 -2.68
N CYS A 209 -14.70 3.90 -1.41
CA CYS A 209 -14.42 2.53 -0.96
C CYS A 209 -15.70 1.75 -0.64
N GLY A 210 -16.14 0.89 -1.57
CA GLY A 210 -17.32 0.05 -1.39
C GLY A 210 -17.28 -0.86 -0.17
N TYR A 211 -16.10 -1.37 0.18
CA TYR A 211 -15.93 -2.18 1.39
C TYR A 211 -16.21 -1.40 2.66
N PHE A 212 -15.74 -0.16 2.74
CA PHE A 212 -16.03 0.68 3.90
C PHE A 212 -17.49 1.10 3.94
N GLN A 213 -18.13 1.35 2.79
CA GLN A 213 -19.59 1.59 2.74
C GLN A 213 -20.36 0.45 3.37
N LEU A 214 -20.04 -0.80 2.97
CA LEU A 214 -20.69 -2.00 3.51
C LEU A 214 -20.47 -2.14 5.02
N TYR A 215 -19.24 -1.89 5.48
CA TYR A 215 -18.91 -1.92 6.90
C TYR A 215 -19.74 -0.91 7.69
N VAL A 216 -19.78 0.35 7.23
CA VAL A 216 -20.54 1.43 7.89
C VAL A 216 -22.05 1.12 7.89
N ALA A 217 -22.59 0.61 6.78
CA ALA A 217 -24.00 0.23 6.70
C ALA A 217 -24.37 -0.86 7.72
N LYS A 218 -23.48 -1.83 7.95
CA LYS A 218 -23.67 -2.91 8.92
C LYS A 218 -23.57 -2.44 10.39
N HIS A 219 -22.75 -1.42 10.65
CA HIS A 219 -22.43 -0.97 12.03
C HIS A 219 -23.07 0.39 12.40
N LYS A 220 -23.79 1.04 11.48
CA LYS A 220 -24.68 2.17 11.85
C LYS A 220 -25.90 1.58 12.57
N ARG A 221 -25.90 1.69 13.88
CA ARG A 221 -27.10 1.57 14.71
C ARG A 221 -27.73 2.95 14.90
#